data_ce15babd7fbd4626beb6db232a75cf6a
#
_entry.id   ce15babd7fbd4626beb6db232a75cf6a
#
_cell.length_a   1.000
_cell.length_b   1.000
_cell.length_c   1.000
_cell.angle_alpha   90.00
_cell.angle_beta   90.00
_cell.angle_gamma   90.00
#
_symmetry.space_group_name_H-M   'P 1'
#
loop_
_entity.id
_entity.type
_entity.pdbx_description
1 polymer ?
#
loop_
_entity_poly.entity_id
_entity_poly.type
_entity_poly.pdbx_seq_one_letter_code
_entity_poly.pdbx_strand_id
1 'polypeptide(L)'
;MQNITIGSKFWIEKDGQFFLGKGRVELLKAVRQTGSISAAAKTMNMSYKKAWESIDAMNALADQPLVERTTGGKGGGGTVVTEEGEKAIQLYKQLIKNSIEFVESETLSI
;
A
#
# COMPACT_ATOMS: atom_id res chain seq x y z
N MET A 1 -29.43 -20.10 -7.70
CA MET A 1 -28.14 -20.47 -8.26
C MET A 1 -27.14 -20.79 -7.17
N GLN A 2 -26.38 -21.85 -7.35
CA GLN A 2 -25.43 -22.30 -6.33
C GLN A 2 -24.00 -22.10 -6.83
N ASN A 3 -23.08 -21.96 -5.89
CA ASN A 3 -21.64 -21.90 -6.15
C ASN A 3 -21.22 -20.71 -7.03
N ILE A 4 -21.91 -19.59 -6.87
CA ILE A 4 -21.59 -18.37 -7.57
C ILE A 4 -20.82 -17.45 -6.62
N THR A 5 -19.71 -16.93 -7.09
CA THR A 5 -18.93 -15.93 -6.38
C THR A 5 -18.69 -14.74 -7.30
N ILE A 6 -18.54 -13.57 -6.71
CA ILE A 6 -18.24 -12.35 -7.45
C ILE A 6 -16.78 -12.02 -7.19
N GLY A 7 -15.99 -11.93 -8.26
CA GLY A 7 -14.61 -11.50 -8.15
C GLY A 7 -14.50 -9.99 -8.33
N SER A 8 -13.54 -9.39 -7.65
CA SER A 8 -13.27 -7.98 -7.79
C SER A 8 -11.82 -7.67 -7.50
N LYS A 9 -11.33 -6.59 -8.09
CA LYS A 9 -9.99 -6.09 -7.85
C LYS A 9 -10.04 -4.57 -7.90
N PHE A 10 -9.50 -3.93 -6.87
CA PHE A 10 -9.51 -2.48 -6.76
C PHE A 10 -8.10 -1.93 -6.62
N TRP A 11 -7.86 -0.83 -7.28
CA TRP A 11 -6.63 -0.05 -7.13
C TRP A 11 -7.00 1.42 -7.28
N ILE A 12 -6.09 2.28 -6.86
CA ILE A 12 -6.30 3.72 -6.91
C ILE A 12 -5.30 4.31 -7.91
N GLU A 13 -5.80 5.11 -8.83
CA GLU A 13 -4.98 5.85 -9.77
C GLU A 13 -4.93 7.32 -9.40
N LYS A 14 -3.84 7.95 -9.74
CA LYS A 14 -3.68 9.39 -9.60
C LYS A 14 -3.07 9.92 -10.89
N ASP A 15 -3.69 10.94 -11.47
CA ASP A 15 -3.28 11.52 -12.74
C ASP A 15 -3.16 10.45 -13.86
N GLY A 16 -4.07 9.48 -13.85
CA GLY A 16 -4.11 8.40 -14.82
C GLY A 16 -3.07 7.31 -14.62
N GLN A 17 -2.31 7.36 -13.54
CA GLN A 17 -1.26 6.39 -13.27
C GLN A 17 -1.58 5.56 -12.04
N PHE A 18 -1.13 4.32 -12.04
CA PHE A 18 -1.29 3.43 -10.89
C PHE A 18 -0.59 4.05 -9.67
N PHE A 19 -1.36 4.29 -8.63
CA PHE A 19 -0.85 4.91 -7.42
C PHE A 19 -0.77 3.93 -6.26
N LEU A 20 -1.90 3.33 -5.89
CA LEU A 20 -1.99 2.40 -4.78
C LEU A 20 -2.73 1.15 -5.20
N GLY A 21 -2.22 0.02 -4.76
CA GLY A 21 -2.87 -1.27 -4.88
C GLY A 21 -2.45 -2.13 -3.71
N LYS A 22 -2.90 -3.36 -3.69
CA LYS A 22 -2.62 -4.27 -2.57
C LYS A 22 -1.12 -4.37 -2.26
N GLY A 23 -0.31 -4.59 -3.30
CA GLY A 23 1.14 -4.76 -3.11
C GLY A 23 1.82 -3.53 -2.53
N ARG A 24 1.51 -2.35 -3.08
CA ARG A 24 2.11 -1.10 -2.59
C ARG A 24 1.67 -0.77 -1.17
N VAL A 25 0.40 -1.00 -0.83
CA VAL A 25 -0.09 -0.74 0.52
C VAL A 25 0.52 -1.72 1.51
N GLU A 26 0.66 -2.99 1.15
CA GLU A 26 1.35 -3.96 2.00
C GLU A 26 2.81 -3.59 2.20
N LEU A 27 3.46 -3.05 1.17
CA LEU A 27 4.83 -2.56 1.28
C LEU A 27 4.93 -1.38 2.26
N LEU A 28 3.99 -0.42 2.19
CA LEU A 28 3.93 0.69 3.15
C LEU A 28 3.80 0.17 4.58
N LYS A 29 2.93 -0.80 4.81
CA LYS A 29 2.77 -1.42 6.12
C LYS A 29 4.05 -2.10 6.60
N ALA A 30 4.75 -2.79 5.70
CA ALA A 30 6.00 -3.46 6.03
C ALA A 30 7.11 -2.45 6.38
N VAL A 31 7.17 -1.32 5.67
CA VAL A 31 8.10 -0.23 5.99
C VAL A 31 7.76 0.35 7.37
N ARG A 32 6.48 0.58 7.65
CA ARG A 32 6.05 1.09 8.96
C ARG A 32 6.49 0.16 10.09
N GLN A 33 6.33 -1.13 9.89
CA GLN A 33 6.63 -2.12 10.91
C GLN A 33 8.12 -2.32 11.13
N THR A 34 8.90 -2.32 10.04
CA THR A 34 10.34 -2.66 10.10
C THR A 34 11.25 -1.42 10.22
N GLY A 35 10.80 -0.27 9.77
CA GLY A 35 11.62 0.93 9.72
C GLY A 35 12.72 0.90 8.67
N SER A 36 12.64 -0.02 7.70
CA SER A 36 13.69 -0.24 6.71
C SER A 36 13.09 -0.75 5.40
N ILE A 37 13.47 -0.13 4.29
CA ILE A 37 13.03 -0.60 2.96
C ILE A 37 13.60 -1.99 2.69
N SER A 38 14.86 -2.23 3.09
CA SER A 38 15.51 -3.54 2.92
C SER A 38 14.77 -4.64 3.67
N ALA A 39 14.45 -4.39 4.93
CA ALA A 39 13.71 -5.37 5.75
C ALA A 39 12.29 -5.57 5.22
N ALA A 40 11.64 -4.48 4.81
CA ALA A 40 10.29 -4.56 4.22
C ALA A 40 10.29 -5.41 2.94
N ALA A 41 11.28 -5.21 2.08
CA ALA A 41 11.42 -6.01 0.86
C ALA A 41 11.55 -7.50 1.18
N LYS A 42 12.35 -7.84 2.19
CA LYS A 42 12.50 -9.24 2.63
C LYS A 42 11.16 -9.80 3.12
N THR A 43 10.45 -9.05 3.93
CA THR A 43 9.13 -9.43 4.43
C THR A 43 8.16 -9.71 3.28
N MET A 44 8.25 -8.90 2.23
CA MET A 44 7.38 -9.01 1.05
C MET A 44 7.88 -9.99 0.01
N ASN A 45 9.03 -10.62 0.27
CA ASN A 45 9.66 -11.55 -0.68
C ASN A 45 9.89 -10.90 -2.04
N MET A 46 10.38 -9.68 -2.03
CA MET A 46 10.69 -8.92 -3.26
C MET A 46 12.10 -8.35 -3.18
N SER A 47 12.65 -7.97 -4.34
CA SER A 47 13.98 -7.37 -4.37
C SER A 47 13.96 -5.97 -3.76
N TYR A 48 15.08 -5.55 -3.21
CA TYR A 48 15.26 -4.17 -2.72
C TYR A 48 14.98 -3.16 -3.83
N LYS A 49 15.49 -3.43 -5.02
CA LYS A 49 15.29 -2.55 -6.18
C LYS A 49 13.81 -2.34 -6.47
N LYS A 50 13.03 -3.42 -6.50
CA LYS A 50 11.60 -3.34 -6.78
C LYS A 50 10.85 -2.59 -5.68
N ALA A 51 11.20 -2.85 -4.42
CA ALA A 51 10.60 -2.14 -3.29
C ALA A 51 10.89 -0.64 -3.39
N TRP A 52 12.13 -0.28 -3.69
CA TRP A 52 12.55 1.10 -3.82
C TRP A 52 11.83 1.80 -4.97
N GLU A 53 11.74 1.13 -6.13
CA GLU A 53 11.03 1.66 -7.30
C GLU A 53 9.55 1.90 -7.01
N SER A 54 8.91 1.01 -6.27
CA SER A 54 7.51 1.16 -5.88
C SER A 54 7.30 2.37 -4.97
N ILE A 55 8.18 2.55 -4.00
CA ILE A 55 8.13 3.68 -3.08
C ILE A 55 8.39 4.99 -3.84
N ASP A 56 9.38 4.99 -4.70
CA ASP A 56 9.70 6.16 -5.51
C ASP A 56 8.53 6.56 -6.41
N ALA A 57 7.87 5.58 -7.04
CA ALA A 57 6.71 5.83 -7.88
C ALA A 57 5.54 6.43 -7.09
N MET A 58 5.28 5.90 -5.89
CA MET A 58 4.24 6.47 -5.02
C MET A 58 4.57 7.90 -4.62
N ASN A 59 5.79 8.16 -4.19
CA ASN A 59 6.22 9.48 -3.77
C ASN A 59 6.17 10.49 -4.91
N ALA A 60 6.51 10.06 -6.13
CA ALA A 60 6.49 10.94 -7.31
C ALA A 60 5.08 11.39 -7.66
N LEU A 61 4.07 10.56 -7.43
CA LEU A 61 2.68 10.89 -7.71
C LEU A 61 2.00 11.65 -6.58
N ALA A 62 2.42 11.42 -5.35
CA ALA A 62 1.78 12.01 -4.17
C ALA A 62 2.12 13.50 -4.05
N ASP A 63 1.18 14.27 -3.48
CA ASP A 63 1.41 15.69 -3.21
C ASP A 63 2.48 15.88 -2.13
N GLN A 64 2.52 14.97 -1.16
CA GLN A 64 3.55 14.90 -0.12
C GLN A 64 4.07 13.48 -0.05
N PRO A 65 5.36 13.28 0.26
CA PRO A 65 5.92 11.92 0.30
C PRO A 65 5.16 11.02 1.27
N LEU A 66 4.95 9.78 0.86
CA LEU A 66 4.34 8.76 1.71
C LEU A 66 5.37 8.10 2.62
N VAL A 67 6.63 8.10 2.17
CA VAL A 67 7.75 7.49 2.87
C VAL A 67 8.92 8.45 2.83
N GLU A 68 9.59 8.62 3.95
CA GLU A 68 10.78 9.48 4.05
C GLU A 68 11.90 8.73 4.74
N ARG A 69 13.12 9.05 4.35
CA ARG A 69 14.30 8.59 5.07
C ARG A 69 14.56 9.51 6.25
N THR A 70 14.90 8.91 7.38
CA THR A 70 15.32 9.66 8.56
C THR A 70 16.84 9.70 8.60
N THR A 71 17.40 10.82 9.01
CA THR A 71 18.85 10.98 9.15
C THR A 71 19.17 11.19 10.61
N GLY A 72 20.34 10.68 11.03
CA GLY A 72 20.85 10.87 12.39
C GLY A 72 20.28 9.88 13.38
N GLY A 73 20.91 9.83 14.51
CA GLY A 73 20.62 8.88 15.57
C GLY A 73 21.59 7.72 15.58
N LYS A 74 21.59 6.99 16.66
CA LYS A 74 22.47 5.84 16.82
C LYS A 74 22.10 4.74 15.87
N GLY A 75 23.06 4.24 15.11
CA GLY A 75 22.85 3.15 14.19
C GLY A 75 22.48 3.58 12.77
N GLY A 76 22.59 4.89 12.48
CA GLY A 76 22.28 5.42 11.16
C GLY A 76 20.83 5.76 10.97
N GLY A 77 20.46 6.18 9.76
CA GLY A 77 19.11 6.55 9.43
C GLY A 77 18.19 5.36 9.21
N GLY A 78 16.91 5.56 9.35
CA GLY A 78 15.87 4.61 9.04
C GLY A 78 14.93 5.15 7.98
N THR A 79 13.81 4.48 7.84
CA THR A 79 12.76 4.88 6.90
C THR A 79 11.45 4.89 7.67
N VAL A 80 10.66 5.94 7.46
CA VAL A 80 9.37 6.09 8.14
C VAL A 80 8.26 6.29 7.13
N VAL A 81 7.08 5.78 7.47
CA VAL A 81 5.86 6.11 6.75
C VAL A 81 5.35 7.43 7.35
N THR A 82 5.13 8.40 6.48
CA THR A 82 4.69 9.74 6.89
C THR A 82 3.21 9.74 7.25
N GLU A 83 2.71 10.87 7.75
CA GLU A 83 1.27 11.06 7.97
C GLU A 83 0.50 10.85 6.65
N GLU A 84 1.00 11.34 5.53
CA GLU A 84 0.39 11.12 4.23
C GLU A 84 0.40 9.63 3.85
N GLY A 85 1.47 8.92 4.17
CA GLY A 85 1.52 7.48 3.98
C GLY A 85 0.48 6.74 4.81
N GLU A 86 0.27 7.17 6.05
CA GLU A 86 -0.77 6.58 6.91
C GLU A 86 -2.16 6.85 6.33
N LYS A 87 -2.40 8.04 5.80
CA LYS A 87 -3.67 8.36 5.12
C LYS A 87 -3.90 7.47 3.91
N ALA A 88 -2.84 7.21 3.14
CA ALA A 88 -2.92 6.32 1.97
C ALA A 88 -3.30 4.89 2.38
N ILE A 89 -2.69 4.39 3.44
CA ILE A 89 -3.02 3.07 3.96
C ILE A 89 -4.50 3.01 4.38
N GLN A 90 -4.97 4.03 5.10
CA GLN A 90 -6.35 4.07 5.56
C GLN A 90 -7.34 4.22 4.41
N LEU A 91 -7.02 5.01 3.42
CA LEU A 91 -7.85 5.19 2.22
C LEU A 91 -8.07 3.84 1.52
N TYR A 92 -7.00 3.11 1.28
CA TYR A 92 -7.09 1.82 0.61
C TYR A 92 -7.83 0.79 1.48
N LYS A 93 -7.54 0.76 2.77
CA LYS A 93 -8.21 -0.13 3.72
C LYS A 93 -9.73 0.08 3.70
N GLN A 94 -10.17 1.34 3.71
CA GLN A 94 -11.59 1.67 3.69
C GLN A 94 -12.24 1.27 2.35
N LEU A 95 -11.54 1.50 1.24
CA LEU A 95 -11.99 1.09 -0.08
C LEU A 95 -12.24 -0.42 -0.12
N ILE A 96 -11.27 -1.20 0.35
CA ILE A 96 -11.38 -2.66 0.33
C ILE A 96 -12.51 -3.13 1.25
N LYS A 97 -12.64 -2.55 2.43
CA LYS A 97 -13.74 -2.88 3.35
C LYS A 97 -15.10 -2.64 2.68
N ASN A 98 -15.27 -1.50 2.05
CA ASN A 98 -16.51 -1.16 1.37
C ASN A 98 -16.78 -2.08 0.19
N SER A 99 -15.74 -2.48 -0.55
CA SER A 99 -15.88 -3.38 -1.67
C SER A 99 -16.35 -4.77 -1.23
N ILE A 100 -15.83 -5.26 -0.10
CA ILE A 100 -16.24 -6.55 0.45
C ILE A 100 -17.71 -6.52 0.84
N GLU A 101 -18.15 -5.47 1.51
CA GLU A 101 -19.56 -5.30 1.90
C GLU A 101 -20.48 -5.26 0.68
N PHE A 102 -20.07 -4.53 -0.35
CA PHE A 102 -20.81 -4.44 -1.60
C PHE A 102 -20.94 -5.81 -2.28
N VAL A 103 -19.82 -6.53 -2.40
CA VAL A 103 -19.79 -7.84 -3.04
C VAL A 103 -20.66 -8.85 -2.28
N GLU A 104 -20.59 -8.83 -0.94
CA GLU A 104 -21.43 -9.70 -0.11
C GLU A 104 -22.91 -9.43 -0.33
N SER A 105 -23.28 -8.13 -0.35
CA SER A 105 -24.66 -7.70 -0.60
C SER A 105 -25.15 -8.18 -1.97
N GLU A 106 -24.35 -8.01 -3.00
CA GLU A 106 -24.71 -8.45 -4.35
C GLU A 106 -24.81 -9.98 -4.44
N THR A 107 -23.91 -10.69 -3.77
CA THR A 107 -23.92 -12.15 -3.76
C THR A 107 -25.21 -12.69 -3.13
N LEU A 108 -25.68 -12.06 -2.05
CA LEU A 108 -26.93 -12.44 -1.40
C LEU A 108 -28.15 -12.19 -2.27
N SER A 109 -28.04 -11.29 -3.25
CA SER A 109 -29.14 -10.98 -4.17
C SER A 109 -29.28 -11.99 -5.31
N ILE A 110 -28.27 -12.80 -5.54
CA ILE A 110 -28.27 -13.80 -6.59
C ILE A 110 -28.97 -15.05 -6.12
#